data_7cb70d8f1fc00a962e160d9ebb3dbb38
#
_entry.id   7cb70d8f1fc00a962e160d9ebb3dbb38
#
_cell.length_a   1.000
_cell.length_b   1.000
_cell.length_c   1.000
_cell.angle_alpha   90.00
_cell.angle_beta   90.00
_cell.angle_gamma   90.00
#
_symmetry.space_group_name_H-M   'P 1'
#
loop_
_entity.id
_entity.type
_entity.pdbx_description
1 polymer ?
#
loop_
_entity_poly.entity_id
_entity_poly.type
_entity_poly.pdbx_seq_one_letter_code
_entity_poly.pdbx_strand_id
1 'polypeptide(L)'
;MLVPSRPMLSLLLRRRPFMSFAKKSLVLSSLIILGSGGGAFAGARLSGAGASFPAKIYTRWFSDLAKERGPRVNYQAVGSGSGRKAFIDETVNFGASDDPMKATDIAKVTRGLVQIPMVGGTIAFGYNYDCDLKLTQEQAVRVAMGKITNWKEVGCPEGKLTWAHRSDGSGTTKAFTNSMQAFSKTWTLGTGKSVAWPAGVGGKGNAGVAGVIRNTPGAIGYVNQSYIRGEIKAAALQNLSGEFLQPTTEAGAIALNGIQLDKNLAGNNPNPKAKGAYPIATLTWILAYETGNGRNTDAIRDSLNYLLSDKAQAKAPSLGFVPLKGDILSKSRAAVKRVGK
;
A
#
# COMPACT_ATOMS: atom_id res chain seq x y z
N MET A 1 -59.09 36.39 -4.99
CA MET A 1 -60.33 35.59 -5.17
C MET A 1 -60.08 34.23 -4.51
N LEU A 2 -60.71 34.09 -3.38
CA LEU A 2 -61.49 32.96 -2.86
C LEU A 2 -60.78 31.63 -2.64
N VAL A 3 -60.49 31.36 -1.39
CA VAL A 3 -60.42 30.05 -0.72
C VAL A 3 -61.86 29.49 -0.62
N PRO A 4 -62.07 28.17 -0.63
CA PRO A 4 -62.67 27.53 0.56
C PRO A 4 -61.96 26.18 0.92
N SER A 5 -61.58 25.95 2.19
CA SER A 5 -62.32 25.45 3.37
C SER A 5 -62.62 23.94 3.37
N ARG A 6 -62.21 23.37 4.48
CA ARG A 6 -62.27 21.97 4.99
C ARG A 6 -63.73 21.41 5.06
N PRO A 7 -63.85 20.08 5.32
CA PRO A 7 -64.19 19.77 6.72
C PRO A 7 -63.47 18.52 7.32
N MET A 8 -63.37 18.58 8.64
CA MET A 8 -63.16 17.50 9.61
C MET A 8 -64.28 16.47 9.56
N LEU A 9 -63.99 15.20 9.83
CA LEU A 9 -64.94 14.31 10.44
C LEU A 9 -64.28 13.42 11.51
N SER A 10 -64.92 13.42 12.62
CA SER A 10 -64.61 12.92 13.95
C SER A 10 -64.98 11.45 14.15
N LEU A 11 -64.25 10.84 15.11
CA LEU A 11 -64.74 9.90 16.14
C LEU A 11 -65.38 8.57 15.74
N LEU A 12 -64.83 7.48 16.28
CA LEU A 12 -65.58 6.60 17.17
C LEU A 12 -64.67 5.58 17.85
N LEU A 13 -64.52 5.74 19.15
CA LEU A 13 -64.01 4.77 20.12
C LEU A 13 -64.94 3.54 20.15
N ARG A 14 -64.38 2.33 20.05
CA ARG A 14 -64.99 1.10 20.53
C ARG A 14 -64.11 0.38 21.54
N ARG A 15 -64.51 0.49 22.81
CA ARG A 15 -64.07 -0.36 23.91
C ARG A 15 -64.62 -1.76 23.70
N ARG A 16 -63.85 -2.80 23.93
CA ARG A 16 -64.31 -4.19 24.22
C ARG A 16 -63.65 -4.70 25.49
N PRO A 17 -64.33 -5.62 26.19
CA PRO A 17 -64.18 -5.79 27.63
C PRO A 17 -63.16 -6.80 28.06
N PHE A 18 -62.71 -6.66 29.31
CA PHE A 18 -61.92 -7.59 30.10
C PHE A 18 -62.61 -8.98 30.19
N MET A 19 -61.85 -10.05 29.86
CA MET A 19 -62.15 -11.40 30.29
C MET A 19 -61.00 -11.93 31.15
N SER A 20 -61.34 -12.13 32.44
CA SER A 20 -60.56 -12.83 33.42
C SER A 20 -60.52 -14.32 33.06
N PHE A 21 -59.32 -14.95 33.00
CA PHE A 21 -59.21 -16.40 33.03
C PHE A 21 -58.11 -16.87 34.01
N ALA A 22 -58.52 -17.88 34.72
CA ALA A 22 -57.99 -18.48 35.90
C ALA A 22 -56.55 -19.02 35.79
N LYS A 23 -55.88 -18.96 36.93
CA LYS A 23 -54.60 -19.64 37.23
C LYS A 23 -54.69 -21.14 37.02
N LYS A 24 -53.90 -21.71 36.11
CA LYS A 24 -53.51 -23.13 36.13
C LYS A 24 -51.99 -23.19 36.23
N SER A 25 -51.51 -23.60 37.36
CA SER A 25 -50.09 -23.91 37.60
C SER A 25 -49.68 -25.09 36.73
N LEU A 26 -48.74 -24.83 35.81
CA LEU A 26 -48.05 -25.89 35.07
C LEU A 26 -46.62 -25.92 35.56
N VAL A 27 -46.26 -27.00 36.21
CA VAL A 27 -44.90 -27.33 36.60
C VAL A 27 -44.12 -27.55 35.29
N LEU A 28 -43.25 -26.63 34.94
CA LEU A 28 -42.39 -26.76 33.79
C LEU A 28 -41.01 -27.26 34.25
N SER A 29 -40.74 -28.52 33.98
CA SER A 29 -39.45 -29.17 34.18
C SER A 29 -38.38 -28.40 33.39
N SER A 30 -37.41 -27.81 34.09
CA SER A 30 -36.27 -27.11 33.51
C SER A 30 -35.35 -28.11 32.81
N LEU A 31 -35.51 -28.24 31.52
CA LEU A 31 -34.53 -28.90 30.66
C LEU A 31 -33.37 -27.93 30.48
N ILE A 32 -32.26 -28.10 31.22
CA ILE A 32 -31.01 -27.39 31.00
C ILE A 32 -30.43 -27.92 29.68
N ILE A 33 -30.74 -27.22 28.60
CA ILE A 33 -30.00 -27.34 27.33
C ILE A 33 -28.64 -26.70 27.60
N LEU A 34 -27.62 -27.50 27.90
CA LEU A 34 -26.23 -27.10 27.73
C LEU A 34 -26.03 -26.81 26.22
N GLY A 35 -26.40 -25.61 25.82
CA GLY A 35 -25.99 -25.05 24.54
C GLY A 35 -24.49 -24.96 24.55
N SER A 36 -23.82 -25.91 23.91
CA SER A 36 -22.44 -25.75 23.45
C SER A 36 -22.39 -24.46 22.62
N GLY A 37 -22.13 -23.35 23.29
CA GLY A 37 -21.84 -22.08 22.69
C GLY A 37 -20.61 -22.23 21.81
N GLY A 38 -20.82 -22.60 20.55
CA GLY A 38 -19.87 -22.34 19.49
C GLY A 38 -19.69 -20.83 19.40
N GLY A 39 -18.88 -20.27 20.28
CA GLY A 39 -18.42 -18.89 20.14
C GLY A 39 -17.81 -18.78 18.77
N ALA A 40 -18.52 -18.13 17.85
CA ALA A 40 -17.91 -17.66 16.62
C ALA A 40 -16.73 -16.79 17.08
N PHE A 41 -15.52 -17.31 17.00
CA PHE A 41 -14.32 -16.53 17.13
C PHE A 41 -14.34 -15.51 16.00
N ALA A 42 -15.00 -14.37 16.24
CA ALA A 42 -14.84 -13.20 15.41
C ALA A 42 -13.38 -12.80 15.59
N GLY A 43 -12.53 -13.20 14.64
CA GLY A 43 -11.10 -12.89 14.68
C GLY A 43 -10.90 -11.41 14.99
N ALA A 44 -9.86 -11.08 15.72
CA ALA A 44 -9.53 -9.71 16.09
C ALA A 44 -9.58 -8.79 14.86
N ARG A 45 -10.06 -7.57 15.05
CA ARG A 45 -10.12 -6.56 13.99
C ARG A 45 -8.98 -5.59 14.18
N LEU A 46 -8.14 -5.46 13.15
CA LEU A 46 -7.01 -4.54 13.12
C LEU A 46 -7.23 -3.46 12.06
N SER A 47 -6.73 -2.27 12.34
CA SER A 47 -6.63 -1.16 11.40
C SER A 47 -5.18 -0.91 11.02
N GLY A 48 -4.92 -0.74 9.73
CA GLY A 48 -3.63 -0.33 9.20
C GLY A 48 -3.78 0.77 8.16
N ALA A 49 -2.81 1.66 8.06
CA ALA A 49 -2.82 2.71 7.06
C ALA A 49 -1.43 3.03 6.54
N GLY A 50 -1.34 3.39 5.26
CA GLY A 50 -0.05 3.84 4.73
C GLY A 50 0.16 3.64 3.24
N ALA A 51 1.32 3.15 2.89
CA ALA A 51 1.82 3.04 1.53
C ALA A 51 0.81 2.42 0.56
N SER A 52 0.64 3.05 -0.59
CA SER A 52 -0.20 2.51 -1.68
C SER A 52 0.57 1.57 -2.61
N PHE A 53 1.90 1.55 -2.51
CA PHE A 53 2.75 0.63 -3.26
C PHE A 53 2.37 -0.83 -3.01
N PRO A 54 2.27 -1.34 -1.76
CA PRO A 54 1.93 -2.73 -1.48
C PRO A 54 0.41 -2.99 -1.45
N ALA A 55 -0.45 -2.01 -1.72
CA ALA A 55 -1.89 -2.12 -1.44
C ALA A 55 -2.53 -3.38 -2.04
N LYS A 56 -2.16 -3.75 -3.28
CA LYS A 56 -2.74 -4.94 -3.94
C LYS A 56 -2.36 -6.24 -3.25
N ILE A 57 -1.08 -6.40 -2.90
CA ILE A 57 -0.62 -7.61 -2.23
C ILE A 57 -1.09 -7.65 -0.76
N TYR A 58 -1.12 -6.52 -0.05
CA TYR A 58 -1.66 -6.46 1.31
C TYR A 58 -3.14 -6.81 1.34
N THR A 59 -3.96 -6.27 0.42
CA THR A 59 -5.37 -6.65 0.29
C THR A 59 -5.53 -8.15 0.07
N ARG A 60 -4.72 -8.74 -0.80
CA ARG A 60 -4.74 -10.17 -1.04
C ARG A 60 -4.34 -10.97 0.19
N TRP A 61 -3.23 -10.66 0.82
CA TRP A 61 -2.72 -11.36 1.98
C TRP A 61 -3.66 -11.27 3.18
N PHE A 62 -4.19 -10.08 3.49
CA PHE A 62 -5.15 -9.92 4.59
C PHE A 62 -6.49 -10.61 4.32
N SER A 63 -6.93 -10.66 3.06
CA SER A 63 -8.10 -11.46 2.67
C SER A 63 -7.86 -12.96 2.87
N ASP A 64 -6.70 -13.45 2.46
CA ASP A 64 -6.35 -14.86 2.61
C ASP A 64 -6.19 -15.24 4.09
N LEU A 65 -5.54 -14.40 4.91
CA LEU A 65 -5.43 -14.56 6.35
C LEU A 65 -6.81 -14.66 7.03
N ALA A 66 -7.74 -13.79 6.66
CA ALA A 66 -9.09 -13.80 7.21
C ALA A 66 -9.87 -15.08 6.84
N LYS A 67 -9.65 -15.65 5.64
CA LYS A 67 -10.23 -16.93 5.22
C LYS A 67 -9.69 -18.11 6.04
N GLU A 68 -8.45 -18.01 6.51
CA GLU A 68 -7.80 -19.00 7.38
C GLU A 68 -8.16 -18.80 8.87
N ARG A 69 -9.24 -18.08 9.15
CA ARG A 69 -9.73 -17.74 10.51
C ARG A 69 -8.76 -16.87 11.32
N GLY A 70 -7.78 -16.25 10.68
CA GLY A 70 -6.91 -15.25 11.29
C GLY A 70 -7.58 -13.90 11.50
N PRO A 71 -6.81 -12.90 11.97
CA PRO A 71 -7.29 -11.53 12.17
C PRO A 71 -7.85 -10.91 10.91
N ARG A 72 -8.89 -10.08 11.06
CA ARG A 72 -9.43 -9.25 9.98
C ARG A 72 -8.75 -7.90 9.99
N VAL A 73 -8.07 -7.57 8.91
CA VAL A 73 -7.32 -6.32 8.78
C VAL A 73 -8.01 -5.39 7.79
N ASN A 74 -8.34 -4.18 8.24
CA ASN A 74 -8.75 -3.07 7.39
C ASN A 74 -7.52 -2.22 7.07
N TYR A 75 -7.01 -2.32 5.84
CA TYR A 75 -5.85 -1.56 5.38
C TYR A 75 -6.26 -0.40 4.46
N GLN A 76 -5.85 0.80 4.83
CA GLN A 76 -6.11 2.02 4.07
C GLN A 76 -4.85 2.51 3.34
N ALA A 77 -4.88 2.46 2.02
CA ALA A 77 -3.77 2.88 1.16
C ALA A 77 -3.75 4.40 0.94
N VAL A 78 -3.44 5.15 1.99
CA VAL A 78 -3.51 6.63 2.04
C VAL A 78 -2.19 7.34 1.71
N GLY A 79 -1.14 6.56 1.41
CA GLY A 79 0.23 7.03 1.19
C GLY A 79 1.11 6.97 2.44
N SER A 80 2.42 6.79 2.24
CA SER A 80 3.39 6.61 3.32
C SER A 80 3.44 7.79 4.29
N GLY A 81 3.25 9.02 3.81
CA GLY A 81 3.22 10.21 4.66
C GLY A 81 2.08 10.15 5.67
N SER A 82 0.84 9.94 5.19
CA SER A 82 -0.36 9.83 6.05
C SER A 82 -0.30 8.60 6.94
N GLY A 83 0.18 7.46 6.43
CA GLY A 83 0.33 6.24 7.22
C GLY A 83 1.32 6.39 8.36
N ARG A 84 2.47 7.05 8.11
CA ARG A 84 3.45 7.37 9.14
C ARG A 84 2.88 8.31 10.20
N LYS A 85 2.13 9.36 9.76
CA LYS A 85 1.44 10.25 10.69
C LYS A 85 0.44 9.49 11.55
N ALA A 86 -0.44 8.69 10.96
CA ALA A 86 -1.43 7.91 11.70
C ALA A 86 -0.78 6.93 12.70
N PHE A 87 0.39 6.38 12.37
CA PHE A 87 1.17 5.54 13.26
C PHE A 87 1.77 6.35 14.44
N ILE A 88 2.37 7.50 14.18
CA ILE A 88 2.92 8.38 15.25
C ILE A 88 1.79 8.89 16.16
N ASP A 89 0.63 9.26 15.59
CA ASP A 89 -0.56 9.72 16.33
C ASP A 89 -1.35 8.57 16.99
N GLU A 90 -0.90 7.33 16.88
CA GLU A 90 -1.50 6.11 17.47
C GLU A 90 -2.96 5.85 17.07
N THR A 91 -3.39 6.31 15.90
CA THR A 91 -4.77 6.14 15.40
C THR A 91 -5.01 4.83 14.64
N VAL A 92 -3.96 4.04 14.43
CA VAL A 92 -3.99 2.73 13.77
C VAL A 92 -3.19 1.69 14.54
N ASN A 93 -3.49 0.40 14.36
CA ASN A 93 -2.71 -0.66 14.98
C ASN A 93 -1.32 -0.82 14.36
N PHE A 94 -1.17 -0.47 13.07
CA PHE A 94 0.12 -0.45 12.39
C PHE A 94 0.12 0.57 11.25
N GLY A 95 1.30 1.11 10.95
CA GLY A 95 1.53 1.94 9.78
C GLY A 95 2.17 1.16 8.64
N ALA A 96 2.23 1.74 7.43
CA ALA A 96 3.02 1.20 6.33
C ALA A 96 3.70 2.30 5.51
N SER A 97 4.93 2.05 5.08
CA SER A 97 5.74 3.03 4.35
C SER A 97 6.74 2.35 3.41
N ASP A 98 6.94 2.91 2.20
CA ASP A 98 8.03 2.51 1.29
C ASP A 98 9.29 3.35 1.52
N ASP A 99 9.29 4.18 2.55
CA ASP A 99 10.42 5.00 3.00
C ASP A 99 10.62 4.71 4.49
N PRO A 100 11.74 4.13 4.91
CA PRO A 100 12.00 3.84 6.31
C PRO A 100 11.92 5.08 7.19
N MET A 101 11.50 4.92 8.44
CA MET A 101 11.44 6.02 9.39
C MET A 101 12.84 6.52 9.74
N LYS A 102 13.02 7.84 9.73
CA LYS A 102 14.25 8.50 10.17
C LYS A 102 14.30 8.58 11.69
N ALA A 103 15.48 8.74 12.25
CA ALA A 103 15.67 8.87 13.69
C ALA A 103 14.78 9.95 14.34
N THR A 104 14.59 11.08 13.67
CA THR A 104 13.71 12.19 14.11
C THR A 104 12.22 11.81 14.17
N ASP A 105 11.76 10.90 13.33
CA ASP A 105 10.39 10.40 13.36
C ASP A 105 10.25 9.23 14.35
N ILE A 106 11.28 8.38 14.47
CA ILE A 106 11.33 7.28 15.45
C ILE A 106 11.20 7.84 16.88
N ALA A 107 11.89 8.93 17.17
CA ALA A 107 11.85 9.59 18.49
C ALA A 107 10.44 10.07 18.89
N LYS A 108 9.52 10.23 17.94
CA LYS A 108 8.13 10.63 18.21
C LYS A 108 7.20 9.45 18.51
N VAL A 109 7.66 8.21 18.32
CA VAL A 109 6.86 7.02 18.56
C VAL A 109 6.99 6.62 20.02
N THR A 110 6.05 7.04 20.86
CA THR A 110 6.10 6.86 22.33
C THR A 110 6.12 5.39 22.75
N ARG A 111 5.48 4.52 21.94
CA ARG A 111 5.34 3.07 22.15
C ARG A 111 6.48 2.24 21.53
N GLY A 112 7.54 2.91 21.07
CA GLY A 112 8.65 2.28 20.36
C GLY A 112 8.25 1.81 18.94
N LEU A 113 9.26 1.57 18.09
CA LEU A 113 9.08 1.16 16.71
C LEU A 113 9.73 -0.18 16.43
N VAL A 114 8.96 -1.08 15.85
CA VAL A 114 9.45 -2.24 15.13
C VAL A 114 9.13 -2.05 13.65
N GLN A 115 10.13 -1.71 12.85
CA GLN A 115 10.01 -1.51 11.40
C GLN A 115 10.41 -2.79 10.68
N ILE A 116 9.50 -3.35 9.88
CA ILE A 116 9.65 -4.69 9.32
C ILE A 116 9.44 -4.67 7.81
N PRO A 117 10.45 -5.00 7.00
CA PRO A 117 10.28 -5.22 5.57
C PRO A 117 9.27 -6.34 5.32
N MET A 118 8.34 -6.16 4.39
CA MET A 118 7.30 -7.15 4.09
C MET A 118 7.38 -7.72 2.69
N VAL A 119 7.71 -6.89 1.72
CA VAL A 119 7.80 -7.27 0.31
C VAL A 119 8.59 -6.20 -0.43
N GLY A 120 9.16 -6.54 -1.57
CA GLY A 120 9.77 -5.60 -2.48
C GLY A 120 9.02 -5.45 -3.79
N GLY A 121 9.53 -4.60 -4.66
CA GLY A 121 9.02 -4.44 -6.02
C GLY A 121 9.75 -3.34 -6.78
N THR A 122 9.53 -3.32 -8.08
CA THR A 122 10.03 -2.29 -8.98
C THR A 122 9.08 -1.10 -9.05
N ILE A 123 9.64 0.06 -9.37
CA ILE A 123 8.90 1.27 -9.71
C ILE A 123 9.09 1.52 -11.21
N ALA A 124 8.06 1.24 -11.98
CA ALA A 124 8.07 1.33 -13.43
C ALA A 124 7.76 2.74 -13.91
N PHE A 125 8.35 3.16 -15.01
CA PHE A 125 7.78 4.21 -15.85
C PHE A 125 6.61 3.60 -16.61
N GLY A 126 5.39 3.81 -16.11
CA GLY A 126 4.17 3.42 -16.79
C GLY A 126 3.74 4.49 -17.78
N TYR A 127 3.28 4.10 -18.96
CA TYR A 127 2.85 5.06 -19.99
C TYR A 127 1.66 4.54 -20.81
N ASN A 128 0.94 5.47 -21.45
CA ASN A 128 -0.17 5.21 -22.35
C ASN A 128 0.10 5.93 -23.68
N TYR A 129 0.92 5.30 -24.52
CA TYR A 129 1.25 5.76 -25.86
C TYR A 129 1.61 4.57 -26.76
N ASP A 130 1.41 4.73 -28.07
CA ASP A 130 1.67 3.62 -28.98
C ASP A 130 3.10 3.63 -29.51
N CYS A 131 4.01 3.13 -28.69
CA CYS A 131 5.39 2.85 -29.04
C CYS A 131 6.01 1.87 -28.04
N ASP A 132 7.18 1.32 -28.37
CA ASP A 132 8.01 0.50 -27.48
C ASP A 132 9.08 1.38 -26.84
N LEU A 133 8.74 1.98 -25.71
CA LEU A 133 9.58 2.97 -25.05
C LEU A 133 10.78 2.34 -24.34
N LYS A 134 11.95 2.88 -24.68
CA LYS A 134 13.22 2.63 -23.96
C LYS A 134 13.77 3.96 -23.46
N LEU A 135 14.06 4.07 -22.19
CA LEU A 135 14.59 5.29 -21.58
C LEU A 135 16.01 5.06 -21.08
N THR A 136 16.95 5.88 -21.49
CA THR A 136 18.21 6.02 -20.76
C THR A 136 17.96 6.67 -19.41
N GLN A 137 18.90 6.57 -18.47
CA GLN A 137 18.77 7.21 -17.16
C GLN A 137 18.62 8.72 -17.27
N GLU A 138 19.35 9.37 -18.19
CA GLU A 138 19.25 10.80 -18.43
C GLU A 138 17.87 11.19 -19.02
N GLN A 139 17.34 10.42 -19.98
CA GLN A 139 16.00 10.66 -20.53
C GLN A 139 14.93 10.50 -19.44
N ALA A 140 15.04 9.48 -18.57
CA ALA A 140 14.13 9.27 -17.45
C ALA A 140 14.10 10.48 -16.49
N VAL A 141 15.27 11.04 -16.18
CA VAL A 141 15.43 12.26 -15.38
C VAL A 141 14.77 13.45 -16.08
N ARG A 142 15.07 13.66 -17.36
CA ARG A 142 14.53 14.80 -18.14
C ARG A 142 13.01 14.72 -18.31
N VAL A 143 12.44 13.53 -18.51
CA VAL A 143 10.98 13.30 -18.52
C VAL A 143 10.37 13.70 -17.17
N ALA A 144 10.92 13.20 -16.06
CA ALA A 144 10.42 13.50 -14.73
C ALA A 144 10.55 14.98 -14.34
N MET A 145 11.54 15.68 -14.90
CA MET A 145 11.73 17.13 -14.71
C MET A 145 10.88 17.99 -15.66
N GLY A 146 10.04 17.39 -16.52
CA GLY A 146 9.26 18.12 -17.52
C GLY A 146 10.10 18.81 -18.61
N LYS A 147 11.33 18.32 -18.81
CA LYS A 147 12.24 18.83 -19.86
C LYS A 147 12.05 18.12 -21.20
N ILE A 148 11.38 16.96 -21.20
CA ILE A 148 10.90 16.26 -22.39
C ILE A 148 9.39 16.35 -22.36
N THR A 149 8.80 16.97 -23.39
CA THR A 149 7.37 17.25 -23.49
C THR A 149 6.73 16.69 -24.76
N ASN A 150 7.55 16.12 -25.65
CA ASN A 150 7.11 15.46 -26.87
C ASN A 150 7.68 14.04 -26.93
N TRP A 151 6.85 13.08 -27.31
CA TRP A 151 7.23 11.67 -27.43
C TRP A 151 8.33 11.43 -28.46
N LYS A 152 8.44 12.31 -29.48
CA LYS A 152 9.53 12.27 -30.48
C LYS A 152 10.93 12.38 -29.83
N GLU A 153 11.05 13.11 -28.72
CA GLU A 153 12.33 13.31 -28.01
C GLU A 153 12.85 12.02 -27.34
N VAL A 154 12.01 11.00 -27.21
CA VAL A 154 12.37 9.69 -26.67
C VAL A 154 12.27 8.57 -27.70
N GLY A 155 12.24 8.92 -29.01
CA GLY A 155 12.28 7.97 -30.12
C GLY A 155 10.93 7.34 -30.47
N CYS A 156 9.84 7.92 -30.03
CA CYS A 156 8.47 7.52 -30.36
C CYS A 156 7.88 8.44 -31.46
N PRO A 157 6.71 8.11 -32.04
CA PRO A 157 5.98 9.05 -32.90
C PRO A 157 5.75 10.40 -32.24
N GLU A 158 5.58 11.46 -33.04
CA GLU A 158 5.32 12.78 -32.50
C GLU A 158 4.00 12.86 -31.73
N GLY A 159 4.03 13.50 -30.56
CA GLY A 159 2.85 13.66 -29.72
C GLY A 159 3.19 14.30 -28.37
N LYS A 160 2.19 14.91 -27.75
CA LYS A 160 2.35 15.53 -26.42
C LYS A 160 2.64 14.48 -25.36
N LEU A 161 3.72 14.67 -24.60
CA LEU A 161 4.05 13.89 -23.43
C LEU A 161 3.57 14.61 -22.16
N THR A 162 2.72 13.94 -21.37
CA THR A 162 2.18 14.48 -20.11
C THR A 162 2.74 13.69 -18.93
N TRP A 163 3.44 14.37 -18.01
CA TRP A 163 3.97 13.74 -16.81
C TRP A 163 2.87 13.49 -15.77
N ALA A 164 2.81 12.28 -15.22
CA ALA A 164 1.90 11.90 -14.13
C ALA A 164 2.70 11.60 -12.87
N HIS A 165 2.36 12.25 -11.75
CA HIS A 165 3.09 12.15 -10.51
C HIS A 165 2.18 11.98 -9.29
N ARG A 166 2.75 11.73 -8.12
CA ARG A 166 2.00 11.64 -6.87
C ARG A 166 1.64 13.01 -6.33
N SER A 167 0.39 13.13 -5.86
CA SER A 167 -0.13 14.34 -5.19
C SER A 167 -0.17 14.22 -3.67
N ASP A 168 0.19 13.04 -3.11
CA ASP A 168 0.21 12.75 -1.68
C ASP A 168 1.65 12.49 -1.18
N GLY A 169 1.85 12.47 0.13
CA GLY A 169 3.12 12.11 0.75
C GLY A 169 3.47 10.62 0.51
N SER A 170 4.34 10.34 -0.44
CA SER A 170 4.56 9.03 -1.05
C SER A 170 5.95 8.47 -0.78
N GLY A 171 6.01 7.24 -0.22
CA GLY A 171 7.27 6.48 -0.16
C GLY A 171 7.75 6.06 -1.55
N THR A 172 6.83 5.76 -2.48
CA THR A 172 7.16 5.49 -3.88
C THR A 172 7.86 6.70 -4.52
N THR A 173 7.38 7.94 -4.26
CA THR A 173 8.06 9.17 -4.70
C THR A 173 9.45 9.28 -4.07
N LYS A 174 9.60 8.96 -2.78
CA LYS A 174 10.93 9.00 -2.14
C LYS A 174 11.91 8.03 -2.78
N ALA A 175 11.50 6.78 -3.01
CA ALA A 175 12.35 5.79 -3.68
C ALA A 175 12.67 6.21 -5.13
N PHE A 176 11.67 6.67 -5.88
CA PHE A 176 11.84 7.18 -7.25
C PHE A 176 12.81 8.35 -7.31
N THR A 177 12.64 9.37 -6.46
CA THR A 177 13.51 10.56 -6.49
C THR A 177 14.94 10.27 -6.02
N ASN A 178 15.12 9.29 -5.12
CA ASN A 178 16.46 8.78 -4.78
C ASN A 178 17.16 8.20 -6.02
N SER A 179 16.44 7.43 -6.84
CA SER A 179 16.99 6.87 -8.07
C SER A 179 17.26 7.96 -9.11
N MET A 180 16.34 8.93 -9.28
CA MET A 180 16.59 10.06 -10.21
C MET A 180 17.86 10.84 -9.85
N GLN A 181 18.07 11.09 -8.57
CA GLN A 181 19.31 11.75 -8.09
C GLN A 181 20.56 10.89 -8.31
N ALA A 182 20.43 9.56 -8.20
CA ALA A 182 21.55 8.65 -8.48
C ALA A 182 21.80 8.47 -9.98
N PHE A 183 20.82 8.72 -10.84
CA PHE A 183 20.95 8.59 -12.29
C PHE A 183 21.69 9.75 -12.92
N SER A 184 21.45 10.98 -12.47
CA SER A 184 22.04 12.16 -13.09
C SER A 184 22.21 13.32 -12.13
N LYS A 185 23.32 14.04 -12.29
CA LYS A 185 23.57 15.32 -11.62
C LYS A 185 22.63 16.43 -12.10
N THR A 186 21.94 16.24 -13.22
CA THR A 186 20.96 17.21 -13.74
C THR A 186 19.65 17.20 -12.94
N TRP A 187 19.42 16.18 -12.07
CA TRP A 187 18.27 16.15 -11.18
C TRP A 187 18.38 17.21 -10.08
N THR A 188 17.50 18.21 -10.11
CA THR A 188 17.52 19.37 -9.20
C THR A 188 16.31 19.46 -8.27
N LEU A 189 15.32 18.56 -8.40
CA LEU A 189 14.10 18.61 -7.59
C LEU A 189 14.28 18.06 -6.17
N GLY A 190 15.47 17.56 -5.82
CA GLY A 190 15.76 16.95 -4.54
C GLY A 190 15.10 15.58 -4.35
N THR A 191 15.14 15.07 -3.13
CA THR A 191 14.58 13.75 -2.78
C THR A 191 13.61 13.85 -1.63
N GLY A 192 12.43 13.25 -1.75
CA GLY A 192 11.42 13.34 -0.70
C GLY A 192 10.16 12.53 -0.96
N LYS A 193 9.31 12.45 0.04
CA LYS A 193 7.94 11.91 -0.12
C LYS A 193 7.05 12.85 -0.94
N SER A 194 7.44 14.10 -1.06
CA SER A 194 6.88 15.13 -1.93
C SER A 194 8.02 15.98 -2.45
N VAL A 195 7.96 16.36 -3.72
CA VAL A 195 8.85 17.31 -4.37
C VAL A 195 8.02 18.30 -5.17
N ALA A 196 8.57 19.47 -5.47
CA ALA A 196 7.90 20.48 -6.29
C ALA A 196 8.03 20.09 -7.78
N TRP A 197 7.08 19.33 -8.28
CA TRP A 197 7.05 18.96 -9.70
C TRP A 197 6.81 20.18 -10.57
N PRO A 198 7.66 20.45 -11.58
CA PRO A 198 7.53 21.66 -12.39
C PRO A 198 6.33 21.63 -13.33
N ALA A 199 5.84 20.43 -13.67
CA ALA A 199 4.69 20.22 -14.55
C ALA A 199 4.09 18.84 -14.30
N GLY A 200 2.92 18.59 -14.88
CA GLY A 200 2.27 17.28 -14.85
C GLY A 200 0.94 17.27 -14.13
N VAL A 201 0.36 16.06 -13.99
CA VAL A 201 -0.93 15.81 -13.37
C VAL A 201 -0.73 14.94 -12.13
N GLY A 202 -1.23 15.40 -10.99
CA GLY A 202 -1.14 14.71 -9.72
C GLY A 202 -2.19 13.61 -9.55
N GLY A 203 -1.76 12.40 -9.14
CA GLY A 203 -2.65 11.30 -8.77
C GLY A 203 -2.43 10.87 -7.30
N LYS A 204 -3.52 10.68 -6.54
CA LYS A 204 -3.43 10.19 -5.16
C LYS A 204 -3.14 8.69 -5.13
N GLY A 205 -2.05 8.30 -4.50
CA GLY A 205 -1.60 6.92 -4.43
C GLY A 205 -1.12 6.36 -5.79
N ASN A 206 -0.58 5.15 -5.79
CA ASN A 206 -0.22 4.47 -7.05
C ASN A 206 -1.45 4.29 -7.96
N ALA A 207 -2.62 3.99 -7.38
CA ALA A 207 -3.86 3.84 -8.15
C ALA A 207 -4.29 5.13 -8.86
N GLY A 208 -4.13 6.29 -8.20
CA GLY A 208 -4.45 7.60 -8.80
C GLY A 208 -3.51 7.94 -9.95
N VAL A 209 -2.19 7.72 -9.80
CA VAL A 209 -1.23 7.91 -10.91
C VAL A 209 -1.54 6.96 -12.07
N ALA A 210 -1.80 5.68 -11.79
CA ALA A 210 -2.22 4.73 -12.83
C ALA A 210 -3.53 5.15 -13.52
N GLY A 211 -4.46 5.76 -12.78
CA GLY A 211 -5.67 6.35 -13.33
C GLY A 211 -5.39 7.50 -14.29
N VAL A 212 -4.51 8.43 -13.91
CA VAL A 212 -4.07 9.53 -14.79
C VAL A 212 -3.45 8.98 -16.08
N ILE A 213 -2.51 8.03 -15.95
CA ILE A 213 -1.84 7.44 -17.12
C ILE A 213 -2.85 6.79 -18.06
N ARG A 214 -3.75 5.95 -17.53
CA ARG A 214 -4.72 5.22 -18.36
C ARG A 214 -5.69 6.14 -19.10
N ASN A 215 -6.15 7.20 -18.42
CA ASN A 215 -7.21 8.08 -18.96
C ASN A 215 -6.68 9.27 -19.74
N THR A 216 -5.34 9.41 -19.89
CA THR A 216 -4.70 10.51 -20.61
C THR A 216 -3.78 9.92 -21.69
N PRO A 217 -4.20 9.86 -22.95
CA PRO A 217 -3.32 9.49 -24.06
C PRO A 217 -2.04 10.33 -24.03
N GLY A 218 -0.89 9.69 -24.18
CA GLY A 218 0.40 10.36 -24.11
C GLY A 218 0.89 10.66 -22.69
N ALA A 219 0.21 10.16 -21.64
CA ALA A 219 0.74 10.28 -20.28
C ALA A 219 1.80 9.21 -19.97
N ILE A 220 2.79 9.63 -19.20
CA ILE A 220 3.84 8.79 -18.61
C ILE A 220 4.04 9.20 -17.15
N GLY A 221 4.29 8.21 -16.26
CA GLY A 221 4.50 8.47 -14.85
C GLY A 221 5.14 7.27 -14.14
N TYR A 222 5.30 7.36 -12.82
CA TYR A 222 5.91 6.28 -12.05
C TYR A 222 4.90 5.59 -11.13
N VAL A 223 4.88 4.26 -11.18
CA VAL A 223 4.01 3.42 -10.37
C VAL A 223 4.71 2.11 -10.01
N ASN A 224 4.25 1.43 -8.95
CA ASN A 224 4.65 0.04 -8.74
C ASN A 224 4.23 -0.83 -9.95
N GLN A 225 5.08 -1.77 -10.32
CA GLN A 225 4.86 -2.69 -11.46
C GLN A 225 3.47 -3.34 -11.44
N SER A 226 2.91 -3.65 -10.28
CA SER A 226 1.59 -4.27 -10.17
C SER A 226 0.45 -3.43 -10.79
N TYR A 227 0.68 -2.15 -11.06
CA TYR A 227 -0.27 -1.25 -11.71
C TYR A 227 -0.11 -1.20 -13.23
N ILE A 228 0.94 -1.82 -13.80
CA ILE A 228 1.12 -1.96 -15.24
C ILE A 228 0.17 -3.05 -15.73
N ARG A 229 -0.94 -2.63 -16.33
CA ARG A 229 -1.99 -3.51 -16.87
C ARG A 229 -2.95 -2.77 -17.77
N GLY A 230 -3.61 -3.50 -18.67
CA GLY A 230 -4.52 -2.93 -19.67
C GLY A 230 -3.75 -1.96 -20.57
N GLU A 231 -4.24 -0.74 -20.71
CA GLU A 231 -3.65 0.31 -21.55
C GLU A 231 -2.30 0.84 -21.05
N ILE A 232 -1.88 0.47 -19.84
CA ILE A 232 -0.62 0.97 -19.29
C ILE A 232 0.51 0.02 -19.66
N LYS A 233 1.40 0.47 -20.52
CA LYS A 233 2.66 -0.18 -20.89
C LYS A 233 3.77 0.23 -19.90
N ALA A 234 4.86 -0.53 -19.81
CA ALA A 234 6.06 -0.17 -19.04
C ALA A 234 7.23 0.14 -19.98
N ALA A 235 7.92 1.23 -19.74
CA ALA A 235 9.17 1.52 -20.43
C ALA A 235 10.28 0.55 -19.96
N ALA A 236 11.11 0.11 -20.91
CA ALA A 236 12.40 -0.47 -20.56
C ALA A 236 13.34 0.64 -20.09
N LEU A 237 13.99 0.45 -18.95
CA LEU A 237 14.88 1.45 -18.35
C LEU A 237 16.32 0.96 -18.35
N GLN A 238 17.24 1.82 -18.80
CA GLN A 238 18.66 1.49 -18.85
C GLN A 238 19.25 1.40 -17.45
N ASN A 239 19.96 0.29 -17.17
CA ASN A 239 20.73 0.14 -15.94
C ASN A 239 22.19 0.61 -16.10
N LEU A 240 22.97 0.52 -15.03
CA LEU A 240 24.40 0.91 -15.05
C LEU A 240 25.29 0.02 -15.96
N SER A 241 24.81 -1.17 -16.33
CA SER A 241 25.50 -2.06 -17.28
C SER A 241 25.13 -1.76 -18.74
N GLY A 242 24.32 -0.73 -18.99
CA GLY A 242 23.86 -0.35 -20.34
C GLY A 242 22.67 -1.19 -20.85
N GLU A 243 22.14 -2.13 -20.06
CA GLU A 243 21.03 -3.00 -20.43
C GLU A 243 19.70 -2.24 -20.29
N PHE A 244 18.81 -2.36 -21.29
CA PHE A 244 17.43 -1.87 -21.18
C PHE A 244 16.55 -3.00 -20.60
N LEU A 245 16.07 -2.83 -19.38
CA LEU A 245 15.34 -3.84 -18.63
C LEU A 245 13.88 -3.45 -18.41
N GLN A 246 12.99 -4.44 -18.54
CA GLN A 246 11.61 -4.31 -18.10
C GLN A 246 11.52 -4.43 -16.57
N PRO A 247 10.52 -3.81 -15.92
CA PRO A 247 10.36 -3.83 -14.45
C PRO A 247 9.81 -5.18 -13.96
N THR A 248 10.49 -6.29 -14.28
CA THR A 248 10.05 -7.63 -13.89
C THR A 248 10.35 -7.94 -12.43
N THR A 249 9.72 -8.98 -11.89
CA THR A 249 9.99 -9.47 -10.54
C THR A 249 11.41 -10.01 -10.40
N GLU A 250 11.94 -10.62 -11.47
CA GLU A 250 13.29 -11.17 -11.52
C GLU A 250 14.35 -10.06 -11.49
N ALA A 251 14.21 -9.05 -12.36
CA ALA A 251 15.12 -7.90 -12.38
C ALA A 251 15.01 -7.07 -11.07
N GLY A 252 13.83 -7.02 -10.48
CA GLY A 252 13.60 -6.45 -9.15
C GLY A 252 14.29 -7.24 -8.03
N ALA A 253 14.26 -8.56 -8.09
CA ALA A 253 14.93 -9.41 -7.10
C ALA A 253 16.44 -9.20 -7.09
N ILE A 254 17.05 -9.10 -8.27
CA ILE A 254 18.50 -8.80 -8.41
C ILE A 254 18.80 -7.43 -7.78
N ALA A 255 17.95 -6.42 -8.03
CA ALA A 255 18.12 -5.08 -7.47
C ALA A 255 18.01 -5.07 -5.93
N LEU A 256 17.07 -5.82 -5.37
CA LEU A 256 16.84 -5.87 -3.91
C LEU A 256 17.92 -6.65 -3.16
N ASN A 257 18.57 -7.63 -3.78
CA ASN A 257 19.68 -8.38 -3.18
C ASN A 257 20.87 -7.48 -2.76
N GLY A 258 21.00 -6.30 -3.36
CA GLY A 258 22.03 -5.32 -3.01
C GLY A 258 21.65 -4.40 -1.84
N ILE A 259 20.44 -4.53 -1.26
CA ILE A 259 20.03 -3.70 -0.14
C ILE A 259 20.66 -4.22 1.16
N GLN A 260 21.45 -3.36 1.80
CA GLN A 260 21.95 -3.59 3.15
C GLN A 260 21.00 -2.95 4.16
N LEU A 261 20.53 -3.73 5.13
CA LEU A 261 19.66 -3.26 6.21
C LEU A 261 20.48 -2.87 7.43
N ASP A 262 20.19 -1.69 7.97
CA ASP A 262 20.75 -1.23 9.25
C ASP A 262 20.08 -1.94 10.45
N LYS A 263 20.46 -1.53 11.68
CA LYS A 263 19.89 -2.05 12.93
C LYS A 263 18.37 -1.85 13.07
N ASN A 264 17.82 -0.87 12.37
CA ASN A 264 16.39 -0.58 12.34
C ASN A 264 15.70 -1.20 11.13
N LEU A 265 16.36 -2.10 10.43
CA LEU A 265 15.92 -2.71 9.18
C LEU A 265 15.58 -1.68 8.09
N ALA A 266 16.19 -0.51 8.12
CA ALA A 266 16.14 0.47 7.07
C ALA A 266 17.22 0.18 6.02
N GLY A 267 16.92 0.37 4.75
CA GLY A 267 17.88 0.21 3.66
C GLY A 267 17.29 0.63 2.33
N ASN A 268 18.15 1.02 1.40
CA ASN A 268 17.78 1.31 0.03
C ASN A 268 18.99 1.03 -0.89
N ASN A 269 18.74 0.91 -2.17
CA ASN A 269 19.76 0.77 -3.20
C ASN A 269 19.33 1.51 -4.47
N PRO A 270 19.42 2.85 -4.48
CA PRO A 270 19.07 3.63 -5.66
C PRO A 270 20.11 3.40 -6.75
N ASN A 271 19.68 2.96 -7.92
CA ASN A 271 20.55 2.63 -9.07
C ASN A 271 21.53 1.47 -8.79
N PRO A 272 21.03 0.25 -8.60
CA PRO A 272 21.87 -0.92 -8.30
C PRO A 272 22.86 -1.24 -9.41
N LYS A 273 24.09 -1.67 -9.03
CA LYS A 273 25.20 -1.94 -9.95
C LYS A 273 25.16 -3.34 -10.57
N ALA A 274 24.37 -4.26 -10.01
CA ALA A 274 24.35 -5.64 -10.46
C ALA A 274 23.80 -5.75 -11.89
N LYS A 275 24.44 -6.56 -12.73
CA LYS A 275 23.95 -6.89 -14.07
C LYS A 275 22.55 -7.50 -13.96
N GLY A 276 21.64 -7.14 -14.85
CA GLY A 276 20.24 -7.59 -14.83
C GLY A 276 19.38 -6.94 -13.75
N ALA A 277 19.92 -6.04 -12.89
CA ALA A 277 19.15 -5.33 -11.89
C ALA A 277 18.31 -4.21 -12.52
N TYR A 278 17.01 -4.17 -12.23
CA TYR A 278 16.17 -3.04 -12.62
C TYR A 278 16.54 -1.80 -11.80
N PRO A 279 16.72 -0.63 -12.43
CA PRO A 279 17.33 0.53 -11.76
C PRO A 279 16.54 1.13 -10.61
N ILE A 280 15.22 0.93 -10.55
CA ILE A 280 14.36 1.50 -9.52
C ILE A 280 13.59 0.40 -8.81
N ALA A 281 14.10 -0.05 -7.67
CA ALA A 281 13.44 -1.03 -6.81
C ALA A 281 13.45 -0.57 -5.35
N THR A 282 12.45 -0.98 -4.58
CA THR A 282 12.33 -0.65 -3.17
C THR A 282 11.70 -1.78 -2.37
N LEU A 283 12.01 -1.83 -1.10
CA LEU A 283 11.22 -2.55 -0.10
C LEU A 283 10.03 -1.70 0.35
N THR A 284 9.08 -2.32 1.00
CA THR A 284 8.03 -1.66 1.77
C THR A 284 7.97 -2.26 3.17
N TRP A 285 7.69 -1.43 4.16
CA TRP A 285 7.74 -1.79 5.57
C TRP A 285 6.36 -1.66 6.21
N ILE A 286 6.07 -2.56 7.16
CA ILE A 286 5.07 -2.32 8.19
C ILE A 286 5.79 -1.71 9.40
N LEU A 287 5.13 -0.71 10.00
CA LEU A 287 5.52 -0.02 11.21
C LEU A 287 4.61 -0.51 12.34
N ALA A 288 5.15 -1.28 13.27
CA ALA A 288 4.42 -1.83 14.40
C ALA A 288 4.96 -1.25 15.71
N TYR A 289 4.11 -1.15 16.73
CA TYR A 289 4.56 -0.70 18.05
C TYR A 289 5.29 -1.81 18.80
N GLU A 290 6.38 -1.45 19.44
CA GLU A 290 7.15 -2.38 20.28
C GLU A 290 6.40 -2.71 21.57
N THR A 291 5.65 -1.75 22.14
CA THR A 291 4.88 -1.91 23.39
C THR A 291 3.43 -1.43 23.23
N GLY A 292 2.60 -1.65 24.25
CA GLY A 292 1.26 -1.05 24.35
C GLY A 292 0.22 -1.57 23.34
N ASN A 293 0.44 -2.72 22.70
CA ASN A 293 -0.52 -3.30 21.74
C ASN A 293 -1.75 -3.95 22.45
N GLY A 294 -1.66 -4.20 23.78
CA GLY A 294 -2.74 -4.76 24.58
C GLY A 294 -3.28 -6.07 23.99
N ARG A 295 -4.59 -6.22 23.96
CA ARG A 295 -5.27 -7.41 23.42
C ARG A 295 -5.04 -7.66 21.91
N ASN A 296 -4.47 -6.71 21.20
CA ASN A 296 -4.20 -6.84 19.76
C ASN A 296 -2.79 -7.40 19.48
N THR A 297 -1.96 -7.61 20.50
CA THR A 297 -0.57 -8.07 20.34
C THR A 297 -0.47 -9.34 19.49
N ASP A 298 -1.19 -10.39 19.87
CA ASP A 298 -1.13 -11.67 19.15
C ASP A 298 -1.70 -11.53 17.73
N ALA A 299 -2.81 -10.83 17.58
CA ALA A 299 -3.39 -10.59 16.26
C ALA A 299 -2.44 -9.83 15.29
N ILE A 300 -1.68 -8.86 15.81
CA ILE A 300 -0.65 -8.15 15.01
C ILE A 300 0.47 -9.12 14.66
N ARG A 301 1.01 -9.88 15.63
CA ARG A 301 2.06 -10.87 15.40
C ARG A 301 1.64 -11.93 14.38
N ASP A 302 0.43 -12.47 14.51
CA ASP A 302 -0.13 -13.47 13.58
C ASP A 302 -0.23 -12.90 12.16
N SER A 303 -0.72 -11.66 12.04
CA SER A 303 -0.78 -10.97 10.75
C SER A 303 0.61 -10.83 10.12
N LEU A 304 1.60 -10.36 10.88
CA LEU A 304 2.97 -10.18 10.40
C LEU A 304 3.64 -11.51 10.05
N ASN A 305 3.48 -12.52 10.88
CA ASN A 305 4.00 -13.87 10.63
C ASN A 305 3.38 -14.48 9.37
N TYR A 306 2.06 -14.27 9.15
CA TYR A 306 1.40 -14.72 7.93
C TYR A 306 1.99 -14.05 6.69
N LEU A 307 2.14 -12.72 6.69
CA LEU A 307 2.69 -11.97 5.55
C LEU A 307 4.13 -12.41 5.23
N LEU A 308 4.90 -12.79 6.24
CA LEU A 308 6.28 -13.28 6.11
C LEU A 308 6.38 -14.80 5.93
N SER A 309 5.24 -15.53 5.89
CA SER A 309 5.25 -16.97 5.65
C SER A 309 5.64 -17.30 4.20
N ASP A 310 6.21 -18.48 3.98
CA ASP A 310 6.54 -18.94 2.63
C ASP A 310 5.30 -19.00 1.73
N LYS A 311 4.15 -19.38 2.30
CA LYS A 311 2.84 -19.42 1.62
C LYS A 311 2.41 -18.03 1.09
N ALA A 312 2.55 -16.99 1.91
CA ALA A 312 2.21 -15.63 1.50
C ALA A 312 3.23 -15.07 0.51
N GLN A 313 4.53 -15.22 0.79
CA GLN A 313 5.61 -14.74 -0.06
C GLN A 313 5.60 -15.40 -1.45
N ALA A 314 5.24 -16.68 -1.57
CA ALA A 314 5.11 -17.37 -2.86
C ALA A 314 4.06 -16.75 -3.80
N LYS A 315 3.11 -15.97 -3.27
CA LYS A 315 2.09 -15.26 -4.08
C LYS A 315 2.59 -13.93 -4.64
N ALA A 316 3.71 -13.41 -4.16
CA ALA A 316 4.19 -12.08 -4.53
C ALA A 316 4.48 -11.94 -6.05
N PRO A 317 5.16 -12.87 -6.73
CA PRO A 317 5.47 -12.70 -8.15
C PRO A 317 4.22 -12.60 -9.04
N SER A 318 3.21 -13.42 -8.80
CA SER A 318 1.96 -13.40 -9.60
C SER A 318 1.16 -12.10 -9.44
N LEU A 319 1.48 -11.30 -8.42
CA LEU A 319 0.88 -10.00 -8.16
C LEU A 319 1.77 -8.83 -8.55
N GLY A 320 2.95 -9.10 -9.17
CA GLY A 320 3.91 -8.07 -9.58
C GLY A 320 4.74 -7.53 -8.41
N PHE A 321 5.07 -8.37 -7.42
CA PHE A 321 5.93 -8.02 -6.30
C PHE A 321 7.09 -8.99 -6.17
N VAL A 322 8.15 -8.53 -5.53
CA VAL A 322 9.35 -9.32 -5.27
C VAL A 322 9.28 -9.89 -3.85
N PRO A 323 9.21 -11.22 -3.68
CA PRO A 323 9.21 -11.83 -2.36
C PRO A 323 10.51 -11.56 -1.63
N LEU A 324 10.44 -11.42 -0.31
CA LEU A 324 11.63 -11.36 0.52
C LEU A 324 12.32 -12.74 0.55
N LYS A 325 13.65 -12.75 0.52
CA LYS A 325 14.47 -13.96 0.59
C LYS A 325 15.70 -13.73 1.47
N GLY A 326 16.39 -14.83 1.82
CA GLY A 326 17.67 -14.80 2.50
C GLY A 326 17.69 -13.98 3.78
N ASP A 327 18.71 -13.15 3.93
CA ASP A 327 18.96 -12.34 5.13
C ASP A 327 17.83 -11.34 5.43
N ILE A 328 17.28 -10.69 4.41
CA ILE A 328 16.16 -9.74 4.59
C ILE A 328 14.95 -10.46 5.20
N LEU A 329 14.54 -11.62 4.68
CA LEU A 329 13.41 -12.38 5.21
C LEU A 329 13.69 -12.87 6.64
N SER A 330 14.88 -13.39 6.90
CA SER A 330 15.28 -13.88 8.23
C SER A 330 15.23 -12.75 9.27
N LYS A 331 15.79 -11.58 8.97
CA LYS A 331 15.76 -10.40 9.83
C LYS A 331 14.33 -9.89 10.04
N SER A 332 13.50 -9.91 9.00
CA SER A 332 12.09 -9.50 9.09
C SER A 332 11.31 -10.42 10.04
N ARG A 333 11.47 -11.74 9.92
CA ARG A 333 10.85 -12.74 10.82
C ARG A 333 11.33 -12.57 12.27
N ALA A 334 12.61 -12.33 12.48
CA ALA A 334 13.17 -12.10 13.81
C ALA A 334 12.60 -10.83 14.46
N ALA A 335 12.38 -9.77 13.68
CA ALA A 335 11.86 -8.51 14.16
C ALA A 335 10.41 -8.62 14.69
N VAL A 336 9.58 -9.54 14.16
CA VAL A 336 8.20 -9.75 14.66
C VAL A 336 8.18 -10.09 16.14
N LYS A 337 9.21 -10.78 16.67
CA LYS A 337 9.32 -11.14 18.09
C LYS A 337 9.40 -9.92 19.04
N ARG A 338 9.76 -8.75 18.50
CA ARG A 338 9.84 -7.49 19.26
C ARG A 338 8.51 -6.79 19.41
N VAL A 339 7.52 -7.13 18.59
CA VAL A 339 6.18 -6.50 18.64
C VAL A 339 5.45 -6.92 19.89
N GLY A 340 5.07 -5.99 20.76
CA GLY A 340 4.30 -6.24 21.98
C GLY A 340 5.14 -6.80 23.14
N LYS A 341 6.43 -6.47 23.18
CA LYS A 341 7.28 -6.76 24.34
C LYS A 341 6.87 -5.95 25.56
#